data_c2b94c623039ab00b3809c8ed065da26
#
_entry.id   c2b94c623039ab00b3809c8ed065da26
#
_cell.length_a   1.000
_cell.length_b   1.000
_cell.length_c   1.000
_cell.angle_alpha   90.00
_cell.angle_beta   90.00
_cell.angle_gamma   90.00
#
_symmetry.space_group_name_H-M   'P 1'
#
loop_
_entity.id
_entity.type
_entity.pdbx_description
1 polymer ?
#
loop_
_entity_poly.entity_id
_entity_poly.type
_entity_poly.pdbx_seq_one_letter_code
_entity_poly.pdbx_strand_id
1 'polypeptide(L)'
;MKNILKKMALLAVPVVVWFAFFAAFEPNNYFGLKASATSSQPVARVRAYQQDPGTNLILGDSRLAHLDMGLVDSLSGQSWQNLAFGGASLKETLDLADYLLDSGHDADTLLVEVSFYTLNAGYNTDRFATLEETLNNPLAYCFNLEYNVNALTVAMDTLRGTPDTIESGDWVAADYLADDGTVLPLHRKLYDYTATITPRCKSWALNDEQFNRLHTLARRCQSEGVRLIVVLPPMADNVRTEVCDVFGITETMQGTVLPTLAAWADECGFTLLDYAWGGSVITDDDKQFFDGFHLDEKYGLPMWTEELVGDIAA
;
A
#
# COMPACT_ATOMS: atom_id res chain seq x y z
N MET A 1 30.00 45.90 -5.57
CA MET A 1 29.91 44.46 -5.27
C MET A 1 29.34 44.15 -3.86
N LYS A 2 29.89 44.69 -2.76
CA LYS A 2 29.38 44.38 -1.38
C LYS A 2 27.88 44.72 -1.19
N ASN A 3 27.35 45.80 -1.76
CA ASN A 3 25.94 46.16 -1.63
C ASN A 3 25.00 45.28 -2.45
N ILE A 4 25.47 44.71 -3.58
CA ILE A 4 24.70 43.76 -4.38
C ILE A 4 24.60 42.43 -3.64
N LEU A 5 25.72 41.93 -3.11
CA LEU A 5 25.76 40.72 -2.31
C LEU A 5 24.85 40.81 -1.07
N LYS A 6 24.84 41.98 -0.37
CA LYS A 6 23.92 42.17 0.76
C LYS A 6 22.44 42.13 0.34
N LYS A 7 22.08 42.72 -0.80
CA LYS A 7 20.71 42.68 -1.31
C LYS A 7 20.31 41.27 -1.75
N MET A 8 21.21 40.53 -2.41
CA MET A 8 20.98 39.13 -2.78
C MET A 8 20.83 38.25 -1.53
N ALA A 9 21.67 38.41 -0.52
CA ALA A 9 21.54 37.70 0.75
C ALA A 9 20.18 37.99 1.44
N LEU A 10 19.74 39.26 1.44
CA LEU A 10 18.46 39.66 2.01
C LEU A 10 17.28 39.04 1.26
N LEU A 11 17.35 38.94 -0.08
CA LEU A 11 16.34 38.28 -0.91
C LEU A 11 16.31 36.76 -0.71
N ALA A 12 17.43 36.16 -0.33
CA ALA A 12 17.50 34.72 -0.07
C ALA A 12 16.90 34.35 1.29
N VAL A 13 16.79 35.27 2.26
CA VAL A 13 16.29 34.97 3.61
C VAL A 13 14.91 34.30 3.60
N PRO A 14 13.88 34.80 2.89
CA PRO A 14 12.57 34.14 2.88
C PRO A 14 12.64 32.70 2.34
N VAL A 15 13.48 32.46 1.34
CA VAL A 15 13.66 31.14 0.75
C VAL A 15 14.33 30.19 1.75
N VAL A 16 15.38 30.65 2.43
CA VAL A 16 16.08 29.87 3.46
C VAL A 16 15.14 29.55 4.64
N VAL A 17 14.36 30.54 5.09
CA VAL A 17 13.38 30.34 6.17
C VAL A 17 12.32 29.32 5.77
N TRP A 18 11.81 29.40 4.53
CA TRP A 18 10.84 28.42 4.01
C TRP A 18 11.43 27.03 3.91
N PHE A 19 12.65 26.87 3.40
CA PHE A 19 13.32 25.57 3.36
C PHE A 19 13.54 24.97 4.76
N ALA A 20 13.97 25.81 5.71
CA ALA A 20 14.16 25.37 7.10
C ALA A 20 12.83 24.92 7.74
N PHE A 21 11.76 25.68 7.50
CA PHE A 21 10.41 25.32 7.92
C PHE A 21 9.97 24.00 7.28
N PHE A 22 10.07 23.89 5.95
CA PHE A 22 9.67 22.71 5.22
C PHE A 22 10.43 21.46 5.70
N ALA A 23 11.76 21.55 5.78
CA ALA A 23 12.58 20.42 6.25
C ALA A 23 12.29 20.01 7.71
N ALA A 24 11.87 20.94 8.55
CA ALA A 24 11.51 20.65 9.93
C ALA A 24 10.16 19.93 10.07
N PHE A 25 9.18 20.27 9.23
CA PHE A 25 7.80 19.83 9.39
C PHE A 25 7.29 18.88 8.28
N GLU A 26 8.04 18.64 7.19
CA GLU A 26 7.63 17.69 6.16
C GLU A 26 7.50 16.27 6.76
N PRO A 27 6.37 15.54 6.52
CA PRO A 27 6.09 14.30 7.23
C PRO A 27 6.86 13.07 6.71
N ASN A 28 7.41 13.15 5.50
CA ASN A 28 7.92 11.97 4.79
C ASN A 28 9.38 11.63 5.14
N ASN A 29 10.02 12.40 6.02
CA ASN A 29 11.46 12.29 6.32
C ASN A 29 12.33 12.21 5.05
N TYR A 30 11.95 12.99 4.04
CA TYR A 30 12.59 12.97 2.72
C TYR A 30 14.09 13.24 2.79
N PHE A 31 14.51 14.14 3.68
CA PHE A 31 15.91 14.52 3.85
C PHE A 31 16.68 13.64 4.85
N GLY A 32 16.03 12.67 5.50
CA GLY A 32 16.67 11.83 6.51
C GLY A 32 17.10 12.60 7.76
N LEU A 33 16.42 13.71 8.10
CA LEU A 33 16.76 14.56 9.25
C LEU A 33 16.03 14.17 10.53
N LYS A 34 15.07 13.27 10.45
CA LYS A 34 14.26 12.76 11.57
C LYS A 34 14.56 11.29 11.81
N ALA A 35 14.21 10.79 13.00
CA ALA A 35 14.37 9.37 13.33
C ALA A 35 13.51 8.46 12.43
N SER A 36 12.29 8.92 12.08
CA SER A 36 11.38 8.22 11.18
C SER A 36 10.46 9.22 10.47
N ALA A 37 9.83 8.78 9.39
CA ALA A 37 8.70 9.48 8.82
C ALA A 37 7.49 9.40 9.75
N THR A 38 6.60 10.40 9.70
CA THR A 38 5.29 10.40 10.36
C THR A 38 4.16 10.17 9.35
N SER A 39 4.50 9.83 8.13
CA SER A 39 3.58 9.59 7.01
C SER A 39 3.80 8.19 6.45
N SER A 40 2.71 7.52 6.07
CA SER A 40 2.69 6.25 5.34
C SER A 40 2.59 6.43 3.82
N GLN A 41 2.74 7.66 3.33
CA GLN A 41 2.71 7.94 1.89
C GLN A 41 3.83 7.21 1.12
N PRO A 42 3.62 6.91 -0.17
CA PRO A 42 4.60 6.16 -0.97
C PRO A 42 6.01 6.77 -0.93
N VAL A 43 6.10 8.11 -0.99
CA VAL A 43 7.39 8.81 -0.94
C VAL A 43 8.14 8.56 0.37
N ALA A 44 7.43 8.51 1.52
CA ALA A 44 8.01 8.23 2.81
C ALA A 44 8.57 6.80 2.88
N ARG A 45 7.79 5.84 2.40
CA ARG A 45 8.16 4.40 2.39
C ARG A 45 9.36 4.13 1.50
N VAL A 46 9.35 4.67 0.27
CA VAL A 46 10.48 4.48 -0.65
C VAL A 46 11.72 5.26 -0.18
N ARG A 47 11.57 6.45 0.44
CA ARG A 47 12.73 7.15 1.04
C ARG A 47 13.31 6.39 2.22
N ALA A 48 12.50 5.78 3.07
CA ALA A 48 12.97 4.92 4.13
C ALA A 48 13.77 3.73 3.57
N TYR A 49 13.27 3.08 2.52
CA TYR A 49 13.98 2.02 1.81
C TYR A 49 15.32 2.50 1.23
N GLN A 50 15.36 3.66 0.56
CA GLN A 50 16.60 4.21 0.00
C GLN A 50 17.65 4.54 1.08
N GLN A 51 17.21 4.87 2.30
CA GLN A 51 18.10 5.19 3.42
C GLN A 51 18.62 3.94 4.14
N ASP A 52 17.77 2.91 4.26
CA ASP A 52 18.09 1.64 4.92
C ASP A 52 17.35 0.51 4.17
N PRO A 53 17.95 -0.03 3.09
CA PRO A 53 17.31 -1.04 2.25
C PRO A 53 17.13 -2.37 2.98
N GLY A 54 15.87 -2.83 3.11
CA GLY A 54 15.54 -4.18 3.52
C GLY A 54 15.63 -5.17 2.36
N THR A 55 15.76 -6.45 2.65
CA THR A 55 15.82 -7.52 1.63
C THR A 55 14.50 -8.27 1.47
N ASN A 56 13.60 -8.23 2.47
CA ASN A 56 12.26 -8.80 2.38
C ASN A 56 11.24 -7.64 2.26
N LEU A 57 10.56 -7.56 1.12
CA LEU A 57 9.78 -6.40 0.74
C LEU A 57 8.31 -6.77 0.54
N ILE A 58 7.39 -5.94 1.05
CA ILE A 58 5.95 -6.08 0.90
C ILE A 58 5.45 -4.98 -0.03
N LEU A 59 4.77 -5.35 -1.11
CA LEU A 59 4.23 -4.47 -2.14
C LEU A 59 2.74 -4.73 -2.35
N GLY A 60 1.95 -3.68 -2.43
CA GLY A 60 0.50 -3.82 -2.62
C GLY A 60 -0.25 -2.54 -2.31
N ASP A 61 -1.55 -2.69 -2.10
CA ASP A 61 -2.44 -1.58 -1.79
C ASP A 61 -2.66 -1.41 -0.26
N SER A 62 -3.73 -0.72 0.09
CA SER A 62 -4.10 -0.42 1.46
C SER A 62 -4.29 -1.66 2.35
N ARG A 63 -4.62 -2.83 1.80
CA ARG A 63 -4.83 -4.05 2.58
C ARG A 63 -3.54 -4.59 3.21
N LEU A 64 -2.40 -4.38 2.54
CA LEU A 64 -1.08 -4.70 3.10
C LEU A 64 -0.41 -3.51 3.78
N ALA A 65 -0.78 -2.28 3.40
CA ALA A 65 -0.15 -1.07 3.92
C ALA A 65 -0.28 -0.92 5.44
N HIS A 66 -1.31 -1.53 6.04
CA HIS A 66 -1.65 -1.44 7.47
C HIS A 66 -1.15 -2.65 8.30
N LEU A 67 -0.37 -3.57 7.71
CA LEU A 67 0.25 -4.66 8.47
C LEU A 67 1.12 -4.10 9.61
N ASP A 68 0.94 -4.65 10.81
CA ASP A 68 1.84 -4.40 11.94
C ASP A 68 3.20 -5.07 11.69
N MET A 69 4.19 -4.27 11.30
CA MET A 69 5.52 -4.78 10.95
C MET A 69 6.25 -5.36 12.16
N GLY A 70 5.94 -4.87 13.38
CA GLY A 70 6.49 -5.48 14.60
C GLY A 70 5.97 -6.91 14.80
N LEU A 71 4.70 -7.15 14.50
CA LEU A 71 4.12 -8.49 14.53
C LEU A 71 4.71 -9.37 13.42
N VAL A 72 4.77 -8.87 12.17
CA VAL A 72 5.37 -9.60 11.04
C VAL A 72 6.81 -10.02 11.34
N ASP A 73 7.64 -9.11 11.80
CA ASP A 73 9.05 -9.38 12.12
C ASP A 73 9.18 -10.38 13.28
N SER A 74 8.34 -10.24 14.32
CA SER A 74 8.38 -11.14 15.46
C SER A 74 7.96 -12.57 15.12
N LEU A 75 6.98 -12.74 14.25
CA LEU A 75 6.47 -14.06 13.84
C LEU A 75 7.39 -14.74 12.82
N SER A 76 7.92 -13.97 11.86
CA SER A 76 8.79 -14.50 10.81
C SER A 76 10.24 -14.73 11.27
N GLY A 77 10.66 -14.04 12.33
CA GLY A 77 12.07 -14.00 12.73
C GLY A 77 12.98 -13.29 11.73
N GLN A 78 12.40 -12.53 10.79
CA GLN A 78 13.10 -11.80 9.74
C GLN A 78 12.64 -10.34 9.75
N SER A 79 13.48 -9.42 9.26
CA SER A 79 13.07 -8.04 9.05
C SER A 79 12.39 -7.89 7.71
N TRP A 80 11.22 -7.27 7.71
CA TRP A 80 10.44 -6.97 6.54
C TRP A 80 10.24 -5.48 6.39
N GLN A 81 10.24 -4.98 5.16
CA GLN A 81 9.96 -3.59 4.86
C GLN A 81 8.69 -3.44 4.05
N ASN A 82 7.72 -2.73 4.61
CA ASN A 82 6.41 -2.53 3.98
C ASN A 82 6.43 -1.29 3.08
N LEU A 83 6.35 -1.51 1.79
CA LEU A 83 6.29 -0.49 0.75
C LEU A 83 4.90 -0.39 0.10
N ALA A 84 3.92 -1.19 0.56
CA ALA A 84 2.54 -1.09 0.12
C ALA A 84 1.92 0.26 0.51
N PHE A 85 1.02 0.80 -0.29
CA PHE A 85 0.42 2.10 -0.02
C PHE A 85 -1.04 2.19 -0.48
N GLY A 86 -1.80 3.04 0.18
CA GLY A 86 -3.24 3.19 -0.04
C GLY A 86 -3.61 3.45 -1.49
N GLY A 87 -4.53 2.65 -2.02
CA GLY A 87 -5.08 2.79 -3.36
C GLY A 87 -4.08 2.51 -4.48
N ALA A 88 -3.02 1.74 -4.26
CA ALA A 88 -2.13 1.31 -5.32
C ALA A 88 -2.86 0.45 -6.35
N SER A 89 -2.67 0.74 -7.63
CA SER A 89 -3.06 -0.16 -8.73
C SER A 89 -2.01 -1.26 -8.91
N LEU A 90 -2.37 -2.34 -9.60
CA LEU A 90 -1.38 -3.35 -9.97
C LEU A 90 -0.23 -2.75 -10.79
N LYS A 91 -0.53 -1.77 -11.67
CA LYS A 91 0.50 -1.03 -12.41
C LYS A 91 1.51 -0.38 -11.47
N GLU A 92 1.04 0.37 -10.48
CA GLU A 92 1.91 1.07 -9.53
C GLU A 92 2.72 0.10 -8.66
N THR A 93 2.11 -1.02 -8.26
CA THR A 93 2.79 -2.09 -7.52
C THR A 93 3.91 -2.73 -8.34
N LEU A 94 3.66 -3.00 -9.63
CA LEU A 94 4.66 -3.58 -10.54
C LEU A 94 5.75 -2.56 -10.92
N ASP A 95 5.39 -1.28 -11.13
CA ASP A 95 6.38 -0.22 -11.38
C ASP A 95 7.33 -0.06 -10.17
N LEU A 96 6.78 -0.15 -8.95
CA LEU A 96 7.59 -0.12 -7.73
C LEU A 96 8.48 -1.37 -7.62
N ALA A 97 7.96 -2.57 -7.94
CA ALA A 97 8.75 -3.78 -7.94
C ALA A 97 9.95 -3.69 -8.91
N ASP A 98 9.69 -3.23 -10.14
CA ASP A 98 10.74 -3.01 -11.14
C ASP A 98 11.78 -1.99 -10.63
N TYR A 99 11.34 -0.86 -10.07
CA TYR A 99 12.22 0.16 -9.49
C TYR A 99 13.12 -0.40 -8.38
N LEU A 100 12.57 -1.23 -7.49
CA LEU A 100 13.32 -1.82 -6.39
C LEU A 100 14.37 -2.82 -6.89
N LEU A 101 14.00 -3.67 -7.83
CA LEU A 101 14.94 -4.62 -8.46
C LEU A 101 16.03 -3.91 -9.29
N ASP A 102 15.73 -2.75 -9.86
CA ASP A 102 16.70 -1.93 -10.60
C ASP A 102 17.57 -1.06 -9.69
N SER A 103 17.25 -0.94 -8.39
CA SER A 103 17.96 -0.06 -7.44
C SER A 103 19.41 -0.48 -7.16
N GLY A 104 19.77 -1.71 -7.49
CA GLY A 104 21.09 -2.30 -7.21
C GLY A 104 21.26 -2.75 -5.75
N HIS A 105 20.20 -2.77 -4.96
CA HIS A 105 20.17 -3.39 -3.64
C HIS A 105 19.66 -4.82 -3.75
N ASP A 106 20.22 -5.71 -2.92
CA ASP A 106 19.80 -7.11 -2.90
C ASP A 106 18.37 -7.23 -2.35
N ALA A 107 17.52 -7.98 -3.04
CA ALA A 107 16.20 -8.39 -2.58
C ALA A 107 16.18 -9.92 -2.44
N ASP A 108 15.86 -10.40 -1.23
CA ASP A 108 15.69 -11.83 -0.97
C ASP A 108 14.26 -12.28 -1.29
N THR A 109 13.29 -11.48 -0.86
CA THR A 109 11.86 -11.80 -1.02
C THR A 109 11.06 -10.59 -1.44
N LEU A 110 10.19 -10.78 -2.45
CA LEU A 110 9.11 -9.86 -2.78
C LEU A 110 7.76 -10.53 -2.49
N LEU A 111 6.97 -9.94 -1.59
CA LEU A 111 5.56 -10.26 -1.40
C LEU A 111 4.73 -9.23 -2.16
N VAL A 112 4.00 -9.68 -3.17
CA VAL A 112 3.24 -8.83 -4.11
C VAL A 112 1.76 -9.14 -3.99
N GLU A 113 0.97 -8.12 -3.68
CA GLU A 113 -0.48 -8.24 -3.62
C GLU A 113 -1.11 -8.20 -5.01
N VAL A 114 -2.06 -9.10 -5.20
CA VAL A 114 -2.96 -9.13 -6.37
C VAL A 114 -4.38 -9.34 -5.90
N SER A 115 -5.34 -8.67 -6.53
CA SER A 115 -6.76 -8.87 -6.19
C SER A 115 -7.65 -8.57 -7.38
N PHE A 116 -8.92 -8.98 -7.30
CA PHE A 116 -9.87 -8.60 -8.33
C PHE A 116 -9.93 -7.09 -8.54
N TYR A 117 -9.73 -6.32 -7.48
CA TYR A 117 -9.80 -4.87 -7.53
C TYR A 117 -8.61 -4.26 -8.27
N THR A 118 -7.40 -4.70 -7.95
CA THR A 118 -6.16 -4.22 -8.60
C THR A 118 -5.99 -4.76 -10.02
N LEU A 119 -6.61 -5.90 -10.33
CA LEU A 119 -6.66 -6.48 -11.69
C LEU A 119 -7.68 -5.80 -12.61
N ASN A 120 -8.50 -4.88 -12.11
CA ASN A 120 -9.50 -4.19 -12.90
C ASN A 120 -8.87 -3.16 -13.84
N ALA A 121 -9.10 -3.29 -15.15
CA ALA A 121 -8.63 -2.33 -16.14
C ALA A 121 -9.15 -0.91 -15.91
N GLY A 122 -10.32 -0.77 -15.27
CA GLY A 122 -10.87 0.52 -14.84
C GLY A 122 -10.17 1.12 -13.61
N TYR A 123 -9.29 0.36 -12.95
CA TYR A 123 -8.49 0.80 -11.81
C TYR A 123 -7.00 0.75 -12.14
N ASN A 124 -6.57 1.69 -12.98
CA ASN A 124 -5.19 1.75 -13.48
C ASN A 124 -4.59 3.12 -13.17
N THR A 125 -4.52 3.45 -11.88
CA THR A 125 -3.85 4.67 -11.40
C THR A 125 -2.35 4.60 -11.74
N ASP A 126 -1.76 5.77 -12.00
CA ASP A 126 -0.36 5.90 -12.42
C ASP A 126 0.27 7.13 -11.74
N ARG A 127 0.50 6.97 -10.42
CA ARG A 127 1.20 8.00 -9.61
C ARG A 127 2.69 7.76 -9.53
N PHE A 128 3.16 6.57 -9.97
CA PHE A 128 4.54 6.14 -9.79
C PHE A 128 5.53 7.04 -10.55
N ALA A 129 5.19 7.47 -11.76
CA ALA A 129 6.05 8.39 -12.53
C ALA A 129 6.30 9.72 -11.79
N THR A 130 5.26 10.27 -11.13
CA THR A 130 5.39 11.47 -10.29
C THR A 130 6.17 11.19 -9.01
N LEU A 131 5.98 10.03 -8.43
CA LEU A 131 6.74 9.58 -7.27
C LEU A 131 8.23 9.46 -7.61
N GLU A 132 8.57 8.80 -8.70
CA GLU A 132 9.95 8.63 -9.16
C GLU A 132 10.62 9.98 -9.46
N GLU A 133 9.93 10.91 -10.14
CA GLU A 133 10.42 12.27 -10.34
C GLU A 133 10.71 12.96 -9.00
N THR A 134 9.79 12.82 -8.05
CA THR A 134 9.93 13.40 -6.70
C THR A 134 11.13 12.82 -5.96
N LEU A 135 11.32 11.49 -6.03
CA LEU A 135 12.44 10.80 -5.37
C LEU A 135 13.80 11.23 -5.95
N ASN A 136 13.86 11.48 -7.24
CA ASN A 136 15.09 11.83 -7.95
C ASN A 136 15.37 13.34 -8.01
N ASN A 137 14.37 14.18 -7.68
CA ASN A 137 14.49 15.62 -7.75
C ASN A 137 14.02 16.32 -6.46
N PRO A 138 14.94 16.66 -5.54
CA PRO A 138 14.59 17.34 -4.29
C PRO A 138 13.84 18.67 -4.48
N LEU A 139 14.04 19.36 -5.62
CA LEU A 139 13.29 20.58 -5.90
C LEU A 139 11.84 20.26 -6.26
N ALA A 140 11.58 19.21 -7.02
CA ALA A 140 10.22 18.74 -7.30
C ALA A 140 9.48 18.41 -5.98
N TYR A 141 10.15 17.74 -5.03
CA TYR A 141 9.62 17.49 -3.70
C TYR A 141 9.32 18.79 -2.95
N CYS A 142 10.29 19.69 -2.82
CA CYS A 142 10.15 20.93 -2.05
C CYS A 142 9.09 21.89 -2.61
N PHE A 143 8.88 21.91 -3.92
CA PHE A 143 7.89 22.78 -4.56
C PHE A 143 6.54 22.11 -4.84
N ASN A 144 6.36 20.85 -4.43
CA ASN A 144 5.08 20.18 -4.52
C ASN A 144 4.08 20.80 -3.53
N LEU A 145 2.91 21.19 -4.04
CA LEU A 145 1.88 21.87 -3.23
C LEU A 145 1.35 20.98 -2.10
N GLU A 146 1.11 19.72 -2.39
CA GLU A 146 0.59 18.75 -1.41
C GLU A 146 1.56 18.60 -0.23
N TYR A 147 2.84 18.38 -0.49
CA TYR A 147 3.84 18.24 0.57
C TYR A 147 4.03 19.51 1.39
N ASN A 148 3.86 20.69 0.78
CA ASN A 148 3.87 21.95 1.52
C ASN A 148 2.64 22.11 2.42
N VAL A 149 1.46 21.71 1.96
CA VAL A 149 0.24 21.69 2.77
C VAL A 149 0.40 20.71 3.92
N ASN A 150 0.92 19.51 3.68
CA ASN A 150 1.19 18.51 4.70
C ASN A 150 2.17 19.03 5.77
N ALA A 151 3.27 19.67 5.37
CA ALA A 151 4.21 20.29 6.30
C ALA A 151 3.56 21.39 7.16
N LEU A 152 2.66 22.17 6.58
CA LEU A 152 1.89 23.17 7.32
C LEU A 152 0.93 22.52 8.32
N THR A 153 0.27 21.44 7.93
CA THR A 153 -0.63 20.66 8.82
C THR A 153 0.15 20.12 10.01
N VAL A 154 1.28 19.44 9.78
CA VAL A 154 2.16 18.93 10.86
C VAL A 154 2.62 20.04 11.80
N ALA A 155 3.01 21.20 11.24
CA ALA A 155 3.41 22.34 12.07
C ALA A 155 2.25 22.85 12.94
N MET A 156 1.05 22.92 12.38
CA MET A 156 -0.15 23.37 13.12
C MET A 156 -0.53 22.35 14.22
N ASP A 157 -0.47 21.07 13.93
CA ASP A 157 -0.80 20.01 14.88
C ASP A 157 0.24 19.94 16.01
N THR A 158 1.53 20.11 15.68
CA THR A 158 2.60 20.26 16.67
C THR A 158 2.35 21.45 17.62
N LEU A 159 1.93 22.60 17.07
CA LEU A 159 1.61 23.77 17.88
C LEU A 159 0.37 23.61 18.75
N ARG A 160 -0.60 22.79 18.32
CA ARG A 160 -1.84 22.50 19.06
C ARG A 160 -1.64 21.37 20.07
N GLY A 161 -0.56 20.60 19.97
CA GLY A 161 -0.35 19.39 20.75
C GLY A 161 -1.32 18.26 20.36
N THR A 162 -1.81 18.28 19.13
CA THR A 162 -2.67 17.22 18.57
C THR A 162 -1.81 16.16 17.86
N PRO A 163 -2.29 14.90 17.76
CA PRO A 163 -1.63 13.89 16.95
C PRO A 163 -1.53 14.34 15.49
N ASP A 164 -0.54 13.81 14.76
CA ASP A 164 -0.40 14.04 13.32
C ASP A 164 -1.63 13.48 12.58
N THR A 165 -2.28 14.31 11.79
CA THR A 165 -3.52 13.98 11.07
C THR A 165 -3.31 13.59 9.61
N ILE A 166 -2.05 13.47 9.17
CA ILE A 166 -1.71 13.10 7.78
C ILE A 166 -1.88 11.59 7.56
N GLU A 167 -1.79 10.80 8.61
CA GLU A 167 -2.10 9.39 8.53
C GLU A 167 -3.60 9.15 8.68
N SER A 168 -4.15 8.24 7.87
CA SER A 168 -5.48 7.68 8.11
C SER A 168 -5.45 7.00 9.48
N GLY A 169 -6.40 7.34 10.34
CA GLY A 169 -6.55 6.66 11.63
C GLY A 169 -6.69 5.14 11.46
N ASP A 170 -6.59 4.42 12.56
CA ASP A 170 -6.75 2.97 12.60
C ASP A 170 -8.11 2.55 12.01
N TRP A 171 -8.11 1.52 11.19
CA TRP A 171 -9.33 0.96 10.61
C TRP A 171 -9.93 -0.07 11.56
N VAL A 172 -10.77 0.42 12.46
CA VAL A 172 -11.39 -0.39 13.52
C VAL A 172 -12.88 -0.48 13.28
N ALA A 173 -13.42 -1.70 13.25
CA ALA A 173 -14.86 -1.94 13.03
C ALA A 173 -15.74 -1.22 14.06
N ALA A 174 -15.22 -0.92 15.23
CA ALA A 174 -15.89 -0.11 16.25
C ALA A 174 -16.24 1.31 15.82
N ASP A 175 -15.65 1.82 14.73
CA ASP A 175 -16.03 3.11 14.12
C ASP A 175 -17.38 3.03 13.41
N TYR A 176 -17.87 1.83 13.15
CA TYR A 176 -19.18 1.55 12.59
C TYR A 176 -20.15 1.00 13.65
N LEU A 177 -20.56 1.87 14.56
CA LEU A 177 -21.51 1.49 15.61
C LEU A 177 -22.95 1.89 15.23
N ALA A 178 -23.90 1.00 15.56
CA ALA A 178 -25.31 1.32 15.58
C ALA A 178 -25.66 2.18 16.81
N ASP A 179 -26.87 2.77 16.85
CA ASP A 179 -27.34 3.61 17.97
C ASP A 179 -27.31 2.89 19.33
N ASP A 180 -27.39 1.57 19.34
CA ASP A 180 -27.32 0.74 20.56
C ASP A 180 -25.88 0.36 20.96
N GLY A 181 -24.87 0.84 20.22
CA GLY A 181 -23.46 0.57 20.47
C GLY A 181 -22.94 -0.78 19.95
N THR A 182 -23.74 -1.52 19.18
CA THR A 182 -23.29 -2.73 18.50
C THR A 182 -22.56 -2.37 17.20
N VAL A 183 -21.62 -3.23 16.75
CA VAL A 183 -20.95 -3.07 15.45
C VAL A 183 -21.99 -3.30 14.34
N LEU A 184 -22.02 -2.39 13.37
CA LEU A 184 -22.92 -2.53 12.22
C LEU A 184 -22.60 -3.81 11.45
N PRO A 185 -23.65 -4.52 10.96
CA PRO A 185 -23.46 -5.67 10.08
C PRO A 185 -22.63 -5.32 8.84
N LEU A 186 -21.80 -6.24 8.40
CA LEU A 186 -20.85 -6.01 7.33
C LEU A 186 -21.52 -5.57 6.01
N HIS A 187 -22.67 -6.15 5.65
CA HIS A 187 -23.43 -5.73 4.47
C HIS A 187 -23.84 -4.24 4.53
N ARG A 188 -24.04 -3.69 5.73
CA ARG A 188 -24.36 -2.27 5.89
C ARG A 188 -23.11 -1.41 5.70
N LYS A 189 -21.99 -1.79 6.28
CA LYS A 189 -20.69 -1.12 6.07
C LYS A 189 -20.29 -1.16 4.60
N LEU A 190 -20.45 -2.31 3.97
CA LEU A 190 -20.19 -2.49 2.54
C LEU A 190 -21.11 -1.62 1.68
N TYR A 191 -22.39 -1.48 2.04
CA TYR A 191 -23.33 -0.62 1.31
C TYR A 191 -22.84 0.82 1.27
N ASP A 192 -22.35 1.35 2.37
CA ASP A 192 -21.82 2.72 2.45
C ASP A 192 -20.54 2.86 1.60
N TYR A 193 -19.74 1.81 1.48
CA TYR A 193 -18.54 1.77 0.66
C TYR A 193 -18.81 1.50 -0.83
N THR A 194 -19.90 0.79 -1.18
CA THR A 194 -20.24 0.43 -2.57
C THR A 194 -20.55 1.63 -3.44
N ALA A 195 -20.98 2.76 -2.89
CA ALA A 195 -21.16 3.99 -3.65
C ALA A 195 -19.87 4.40 -4.41
N THR A 196 -18.71 4.08 -3.84
CA THR A 196 -17.39 4.35 -4.44
C THR A 196 -16.93 3.22 -5.38
N ILE A 197 -17.24 1.97 -5.05
CA ILE A 197 -16.72 0.78 -5.74
C ILE A 197 -17.62 0.31 -6.87
N THR A 198 -18.94 0.35 -6.69
CA THR A 198 -19.91 -0.13 -7.68
C THR A 198 -19.69 0.42 -9.10
N PRO A 199 -19.44 1.74 -9.33
CA PRO A 199 -19.17 2.24 -10.67
C PRO A 199 -17.98 1.57 -11.35
N ARG A 200 -16.94 1.24 -10.58
CA ARG A 200 -15.73 0.56 -11.08
C ARG A 200 -15.98 -0.91 -11.36
N CYS A 201 -16.78 -1.58 -10.52
CA CYS A 201 -17.14 -2.98 -10.69
C CYS A 201 -18.11 -3.23 -11.86
N LYS A 202 -19.02 -2.28 -12.13
CA LYS A 202 -19.94 -2.38 -13.28
C LYS A 202 -19.25 -2.52 -14.63
N SER A 203 -18.10 -1.89 -14.79
CA SER A 203 -17.28 -1.94 -16.01
C SER A 203 -16.02 -2.77 -15.79
N TRP A 204 -16.05 -3.66 -14.81
CA TRP A 204 -14.88 -4.48 -14.51
C TRP A 204 -14.48 -5.33 -15.72
N ALA A 205 -13.21 -5.28 -16.03
CA ALA A 205 -12.59 -6.15 -17.03
C ALA A 205 -11.16 -6.43 -16.55
N LEU A 206 -10.67 -7.63 -16.82
CA LEU A 206 -9.29 -7.99 -16.52
C LEU A 206 -8.34 -7.03 -17.26
N ASN A 207 -7.37 -6.50 -16.56
CA ASN A 207 -6.28 -5.72 -17.15
C ASN A 207 -5.20 -6.69 -17.64
N ASP A 208 -5.39 -7.18 -18.88
CA ASP A 208 -4.48 -8.17 -19.48
C ASP A 208 -3.03 -7.67 -19.54
N GLU A 209 -2.82 -6.36 -19.73
CA GLU A 209 -1.48 -5.79 -19.78
C GLU A 209 -0.77 -5.95 -18.44
N GLN A 210 -1.39 -5.50 -17.35
CA GLN A 210 -0.78 -5.58 -16.04
C GLN A 210 -0.71 -7.03 -15.52
N PHE A 211 -1.69 -7.86 -15.88
CA PHE A 211 -1.67 -9.28 -15.57
C PHE A 211 -0.47 -9.98 -16.24
N ASN A 212 -0.21 -9.70 -17.53
CA ASN A 212 0.98 -10.22 -18.20
C ASN A 212 2.30 -9.63 -17.67
N ARG A 213 2.31 -8.39 -17.20
CA ARG A 213 3.47 -7.80 -16.52
C ARG A 213 3.80 -8.55 -15.21
N LEU A 214 2.79 -9.00 -14.46
CA LEU A 214 3.03 -9.84 -13.28
C LEU A 214 3.78 -11.13 -13.63
N HIS A 215 3.43 -11.78 -14.76
CA HIS A 215 4.18 -12.94 -15.25
C HIS A 215 5.62 -12.58 -15.63
N THR A 216 5.83 -11.41 -16.22
CA THR A 216 7.17 -10.93 -16.56
C THR A 216 8.01 -10.70 -15.27
N LEU A 217 7.39 -10.09 -14.24
CA LEU A 217 8.03 -9.94 -12.93
C LEU A 217 8.38 -11.30 -12.31
N ALA A 218 7.47 -12.29 -12.39
CA ALA A 218 7.74 -13.63 -11.86
C ALA A 218 8.94 -14.30 -12.53
N ARG A 219 9.05 -14.20 -13.84
CA ARG A 219 10.24 -14.69 -14.59
C ARG A 219 11.52 -13.94 -14.22
N ARG A 220 11.42 -12.63 -14.02
CA ARG A 220 12.53 -11.80 -13.57
C ARG A 220 13.01 -12.26 -12.19
N CYS A 221 12.12 -12.38 -11.21
CA CYS A 221 12.45 -12.86 -9.88
C CYS A 221 13.12 -14.24 -9.92
N GLN A 222 12.58 -15.18 -10.71
CA GLN A 222 13.19 -16.50 -10.90
C GLN A 222 14.62 -16.40 -11.45
N SER A 223 14.86 -15.55 -12.45
CA SER A 223 16.17 -15.40 -13.08
C SER A 223 17.19 -14.70 -12.19
N GLU A 224 16.75 -13.80 -11.32
CA GLU A 224 17.59 -13.04 -10.38
C GLU A 224 17.73 -13.75 -9.01
N GLY A 225 17.03 -14.88 -8.80
CA GLY A 225 17.06 -15.64 -7.55
C GLY A 225 16.29 -15.00 -6.41
N VAL A 226 15.38 -14.11 -6.70
CA VAL A 226 14.48 -13.44 -5.74
C VAL A 226 13.26 -14.34 -5.49
N ARG A 227 12.96 -14.63 -4.24
CA ARG A 227 11.74 -15.34 -3.86
C ARG A 227 10.52 -14.45 -4.07
N LEU A 228 9.65 -14.80 -5.01
CA LEU A 228 8.37 -14.11 -5.21
C LEU A 228 7.25 -14.84 -4.45
N ILE A 229 6.42 -14.07 -3.75
CA ILE A 229 5.18 -14.52 -3.12
C ILE A 229 4.06 -13.64 -3.67
N VAL A 230 3.09 -14.24 -4.34
CA VAL A 230 1.89 -13.55 -4.81
C VAL A 230 0.77 -13.86 -3.84
N VAL A 231 0.18 -12.81 -3.24
CA VAL A 231 -0.87 -12.95 -2.25
C VAL A 231 -2.16 -12.30 -2.71
N LEU A 232 -3.27 -13.02 -2.56
CA LEU A 232 -4.63 -12.47 -2.68
C LEU A 232 -5.19 -12.31 -1.26
N PRO A 233 -5.26 -11.08 -0.71
CA PRO A 233 -5.74 -10.84 0.65
C PRO A 233 -7.18 -11.28 0.84
N PRO A 234 -7.59 -11.62 2.07
CA PRO A 234 -8.97 -11.95 2.39
C PRO A 234 -9.96 -10.87 1.95
N MET A 235 -11.13 -11.28 1.55
CA MET A 235 -12.29 -10.41 1.36
C MET A 235 -13.49 -11.02 2.09
N ALA A 236 -14.39 -10.17 2.55
CA ALA A 236 -15.63 -10.62 3.18
C ALA A 236 -16.52 -11.36 2.19
N ASP A 237 -17.28 -12.33 2.66
CA ASP A 237 -18.24 -13.07 1.82
C ASP A 237 -19.27 -12.15 1.16
N ASN A 238 -19.64 -11.06 1.82
CA ASN A 238 -20.51 -10.03 1.24
C ASN A 238 -19.90 -9.36 0.00
N VAL A 239 -18.60 -9.13 -0.03
CA VAL A 239 -17.91 -8.59 -1.22
C VAL A 239 -18.01 -9.58 -2.38
N ARG A 240 -17.80 -10.87 -2.11
CA ARG A 240 -17.94 -11.91 -3.12
C ARG A 240 -19.36 -11.96 -3.67
N THR A 241 -20.36 -12.07 -2.80
CA THR A 241 -21.76 -12.29 -3.19
C THR A 241 -22.47 -11.04 -3.69
N GLU A 242 -22.24 -9.89 -3.08
CA GLU A 242 -22.94 -8.63 -3.40
C GLU A 242 -22.22 -7.80 -4.47
N VAL A 243 -20.93 -8.08 -4.73
CA VAL A 243 -20.13 -7.35 -5.71
C VAL A 243 -19.61 -8.30 -6.80
N CYS A 244 -18.77 -9.26 -6.45
CA CYS A 244 -18.07 -10.07 -7.46
C CYS A 244 -19.02 -10.95 -8.27
N ASP A 245 -19.98 -11.61 -7.62
CA ASP A 245 -20.97 -12.46 -8.31
C ASP A 245 -21.93 -11.61 -9.18
N VAL A 246 -22.33 -10.45 -8.65
CA VAL A 246 -23.28 -9.56 -9.36
C VAL A 246 -22.70 -9.01 -10.66
N PHE A 247 -21.40 -8.75 -10.69
CA PHE A 247 -20.72 -8.17 -11.86
C PHE A 247 -19.94 -9.20 -12.68
N GLY A 248 -20.09 -10.51 -12.44
CA GLY A 248 -19.41 -11.58 -13.18
C GLY A 248 -17.91 -11.68 -12.94
N ILE A 249 -17.41 -11.02 -11.87
CA ILE A 249 -15.99 -11.01 -11.52
C ILE A 249 -15.55 -12.39 -11.04
N THR A 250 -16.38 -13.05 -10.22
CA THR A 250 -16.12 -14.40 -9.70
C THR A 250 -15.83 -15.39 -10.82
N GLU A 251 -16.63 -15.38 -11.89
CA GLU A 251 -16.43 -16.27 -13.02
C GLU A 251 -15.06 -16.07 -13.67
N THR A 252 -14.64 -14.82 -13.87
CA THR A 252 -13.33 -14.52 -14.47
C THR A 252 -12.19 -14.87 -13.51
N MET A 253 -12.32 -14.55 -12.22
CA MET A 253 -11.29 -14.85 -11.23
C MET A 253 -11.08 -16.37 -11.09
N GLN A 254 -12.14 -17.13 -10.87
CA GLN A 254 -12.04 -18.58 -10.66
C GLN A 254 -11.83 -19.37 -11.97
N GLY A 255 -12.40 -18.90 -13.09
CA GLY A 255 -12.30 -19.59 -14.38
C GLY A 255 -11.04 -19.27 -15.17
N THR A 256 -10.39 -18.13 -14.95
CA THR A 256 -9.25 -17.68 -15.74
C THR A 256 -8.06 -17.26 -14.88
N VAL A 257 -8.24 -16.31 -13.98
CA VAL A 257 -7.12 -15.66 -13.27
C VAL A 257 -6.41 -16.65 -12.35
N LEU A 258 -7.13 -17.30 -11.44
CA LEU A 258 -6.53 -18.21 -10.46
C LEU A 258 -5.87 -19.43 -11.12
N PRO A 259 -6.50 -20.12 -12.10
CA PRO A 259 -5.82 -21.20 -12.83
C PRO A 259 -4.55 -20.72 -13.55
N THR A 260 -4.57 -19.52 -14.12
CA THR A 260 -3.39 -18.94 -14.77
C THR A 260 -2.28 -18.62 -13.78
N LEU A 261 -2.61 -18.01 -12.64
CA LEU A 261 -1.63 -17.74 -11.56
C LEU A 261 -1.01 -19.05 -11.03
N ALA A 262 -1.82 -20.08 -10.84
CA ALA A 262 -1.32 -21.40 -10.42
C ALA A 262 -0.34 -21.99 -11.44
N ALA A 263 -0.69 -21.93 -12.74
CA ALA A 263 0.21 -22.39 -13.81
C ALA A 263 1.53 -21.60 -13.86
N TRP A 264 1.48 -20.27 -13.66
CA TRP A 264 2.67 -19.44 -13.60
C TRP A 264 3.49 -19.69 -12.33
N ALA A 265 2.84 -20.00 -11.21
CA ALA A 265 3.52 -20.40 -9.98
C ALA A 265 4.34 -21.69 -10.20
N ASP A 266 3.74 -22.69 -10.87
CA ASP A 266 4.46 -23.91 -11.27
C ASP A 266 5.59 -23.64 -12.26
N GLU A 267 5.40 -22.74 -13.24
CA GLU A 267 6.39 -22.40 -14.25
C GLU A 267 7.56 -21.61 -13.66
N CYS A 268 7.29 -20.60 -12.85
CA CYS A 268 8.28 -19.64 -12.37
C CYS A 268 8.79 -19.95 -10.96
N GLY A 269 8.16 -20.91 -10.25
CA GLY A 269 8.55 -21.32 -8.90
C GLY A 269 8.21 -20.29 -7.81
N PHE A 270 7.18 -19.47 -7.99
CA PHE A 270 6.73 -18.57 -6.95
C PHE A 270 5.65 -19.21 -6.04
N THR A 271 5.50 -18.68 -4.83
CA THR A 271 4.44 -19.09 -3.92
C THR A 271 3.16 -18.30 -4.20
N LEU A 272 2.03 -18.99 -4.42
CA LEU A 272 0.71 -18.37 -4.56
C LEU A 272 -0.10 -18.59 -3.29
N LEU A 273 -0.50 -17.53 -2.60
CA LEU A 273 -1.33 -17.57 -1.40
C LEU A 273 -2.68 -16.92 -1.70
N ASP A 274 -3.74 -17.74 -1.77
CA ASP A 274 -5.10 -17.28 -2.08
C ASP A 274 -6.00 -17.35 -0.85
N TYR A 275 -6.16 -16.20 -0.17
CA TYR A 275 -7.08 -16.03 0.95
C TYR A 275 -8.43 -15.46 0.52
N ALA A 276 -8.55 -14.99 -0.74
CA ALA A 276 -9.77 -14.38 -1.22
C ALA A 276 -10.81 -15.39 -1.74
N TRP A 277 -10.35 -16.38 -2.50
CA TRP A 277 -11.18 -17.35 -3.21
C TRP A 277 -10.98 -18.78 -2.69
N GLY A 278 -9.80 -19.08 -2.18
CA GLY A 278 -9.42 -20.39 -1.64
C GLY A 278 -9.88 -20.64 -0.21
N GLY A 279 -10.36 -19.64 0.46
CA GLY A 279 -10.77 -19.69 1.86
C GLY A 279 -9.86 -18.87 2.77
N SER A 280 -10.39 -18.48 3.91
CA SER A 280 -9.70 -17.70 4.92
C SER A 280 -10.03 -18.22 6.32
N VAL A 281 -9.16 -17.99 7.30
CA VAL A 281 -9.41 -18.23 8.72
C VAL A 281 -10.43 -17.28 9.33
N ILE A 282 -10.83 -16.24 8.61
CA ILE A 282 -11.74 -15.20 9.09
C ILE A 282 -13.16 -15.74 9.10
N THR A 283 -13.77 -15.81 10.29
CA THR A 283 -15.08 -16.44 10.52
C THR A 283 -16.14 -15.49 11.09
N ASP A 284 -15.75 -14.33 11.62
CA ASP A 284 -16.68 -13.31 12.15
C ASP A 284 -16.51 -11.99 11.36
N ASP A 285 -17.13 -11.93 10.21
CA ASP A 285 -16.99 -10.84 9.25
C ASP A 285 -17.37 -9.47 9.82
N ASP A 286 -18.37 -9.40 10.70
CA ASP A 286 -18.82 -8.13 11.27
C ASP A 286 -17.76 -7.45 12.15
N LYS A 287 -16.89 -8.24 12.79
CA LYS A 287 -15.80 -7.73 13.62
C LYS A 287 -14.46 -7.72 12.93
N GLN A 288 -14.23 -8.70 12.05
CA GLN A 288 -12.93 -8.91 11.43
C GLN A 288 -12.70 -8.03 10.20
N PHE A 289 -13.75 -7.42 9.66
CA PHE A 289 -13.63 -6.46 8.58
C PHE A 289 -14.08 -5.06 9.00
N PHE A 290 -13.30 -4.07 8.58
CA PHE A 290 -13.65 -2.66 8.71
C PHE A 290 -14.79 -2.28 7.73
N ASP A 291 -14.67 -2.65 6.45
CA ASP A 291 -15.62 -2.28 5.39
C ASP A 291 -15.91 -3.39 4.39
N GLY A 292 -15.46 -4.60 4.63
CA GLY A 292 -15.56 -5.76 3.74
C GLY A 292 -14.37 -5.99 2.83
N PHE A 293 -13.56 -4.96 2.53
CA PHE A 293 -12.31 -5.05 1.77
C PHE A 293 -11.10 -5.00 2.69
N HIS A 294 -11.18 -4.19 3.74
CA HIS A 294 -10.09 -4.00 4.69
C HIS A 294 -10.39 -4.76 5.97
N LEU A 295 -9.43 -5.53 6.41
CA LEU A 295 -9.48 -6.19 7.71
C LEU A 295 -9.43 -5.14 8.82
N ASP A 296 -10.16 -5.40 9.90
CA ASP A 296 -10.07 -4.62 11.13
C ASP A 296 -8.68 -4.77 11.75
N GLU A 297 -8.02 -3.66 12.02
CA GLU A 297 -6.63 -3.65 12.52
C GLU A 297 -6.48 -4.26 13.92
N LYS A 298 -7.56 -4.32 14.68
CA LYS A 298 -7.53 -4.87 16.04
C LYS A 298 -7.84 -6.37 16.08
N TYR A 299 -8.69 -6.87 15.17
CA TYR A 299 -9.19 -8.24 15.21
C TYR A 299 -8.83 -9.06 13.99
N GLY A 300 -9.20 -8.60 12.79
CA GLY A 300 -9.03 -9.38 11.57
C GLY A 300 -7.61 -9.37 11.03
N LEU A 301 -6.98 -8.21 11.01
CA LEU A 301 -5.63 -8.06 10.45
C LEU A 301 -4.56 -8.84 11.23
N PRO A 302 -4.52 -8.82 12.57
CA PRO A 302 -3.57 -9.64 13.33
C PRO A 302 -3.75 -11.14 13.10
N MET A 303 -4.99 -11.63 13.07
CA MET A 303 -5.28 -13.06 12.82
C MET A 303 -4.76 -13.47 11.44
N TRP A 304 -5.05 -12.68 10.41
CA TRP A 304 -4.54 -12.96 9.07
C TRP A 304 -3.03 -12.83 8.98
N THR A 305 -2.42 -11.89 9.69
CA THR A 305 -0.96 -11.75 9.73
C THR A 305 -0.27 -13.00 10.28
N GLU A 306 -0.83 -13.62 11.32
CA GLU A 306 -0.31 -14.88 11.87
C GLU A 306 -0.35 -16.01 10.83
N GLU A 307 -1.47 -16.15 10.09
CA GLU A 307 -1.61 -17.15 9.03
C GLU A 307 -0.67 -16.86 7.86
N LEU A 308 -0.67 -15.61 7.36
CA LEU A 308 0.19 -15.18 6.25
C LEU A 308 1.66 -15.47 6.53
N VAL A 309 2.15 -15.12 7.71
CA VAL A 309 3.56 -15.35 8.07
C VAL A 309 3.83 -16.85 8.24
N GLY A 310 2.87 -17.60 8.79
CA GLY A 310 2.97 -19.07 8.87
C GLY A 310 3.12 -19.71 7.49
N ASP A 311 2.31 -19.30 6.52
CA ASP A 311 2.35 -19.83 5.15
C ASP A 311 3.60 -19.36 4.37
N ILE A 312 4.13 -18.18 4.68
CA ILE A 312 5.40 -17.71 4.12
C ILE A 312 6.57 -18.56 4.61
N ALA A 313 6.50 -19.05 5.84
CA ALA A 313 7.57 -19.84 6.46
C ALA A 313 7.53 -21.33 6.07
N ALA A 314 6.40 -21.82 5.57
CA ALA A 314 6.21 -23.24 5.18
C ALA A 314 6.85 -23.56 3.84
#